data_a45a37d560cc9e04586de34928f9366a
#
_entry.id   a45a37d560cc9e04586de34928f9366a
#
_cell.length_a   1.000
_cell.length_b   1.000
_cell.length_c   1.000
_cell.angle_alpha   90.00
_cell.angle_beta   90.00
_cell.angle_gamma   90.00
#
_symmetry.space_group_name_H-M   'P 1'
#
loop_
_entity.id
_entity.type
_entity.pdbx_description
1 polymer ?
#
loop_
_entity_poly.entity_id
_entity_poly.type
_entity_poly.pdbx_seq_one_letter_code
_entity_poly.pdbx_strand_id
1 'polypeptide(L)'
;MSSNEKGSPLKEKPLRYPGQSLDEQLDQIKWDMLSFLLVPLLLVFLAIWEWWRWYLKSPPHPISATILAIILLGYCIPKFFKLRRRRRDIKLGRDGERDVGQALENLRQQGCLVFHDVVGNNFNVDHVIVSQRGIFSVETKTYSKPTNPNSKVTVNGENILVAGKSIRPSPVEQAKASAKWLRCDVLHESTGKWFPVKPVVVFPGWWVDEHKTTELWVLNPDGLPYCIAREPEMLTKEDMALVAYHLSRFIRAQG
;
A
#
# COMPACT_ATOMS: atom_id res chain seq x y z
N MET A 1 -28.50 24.33 -18.86
CA MET A 1 -27.14 24.89 -18.70
C MET A 1 -26.17 23.72 -18.74
N SER A 2 -25.46 23.56 -19.86
CA SER A 2 -24.49 22.49 -20.06
C SER A 2 -23.26 22.81 -19.17
N SER A 3 -22.95 21.93 -18.22
CA SER A 3 -21.70 21.99 -17.46
C SER A 3 -20.56 21.71 -18.43
N ASN A 4 -19.75 22.72 -18.70
CA ASN A 4 -18.52 22.63 -19.47
C ASN A 4 -17.50 21.86 -18.63
N GLU A 5 -17.55 20.53 -18.62
CA GLU A 5 -16.50 19.70 -18.04
C GLU A 5 -15.21 19.93 -18.85
N LYS A 6 -14.31 20.71 -18.29
CA LYS A 6 -12.98 20.90 -18.85
C LYS A 6 -12.23 19.58 -18.73
N GLY A 7 -12.18 18.81 -19.80
CA GLY A 7 -11.39 17.59 -19.89
C GLY A 7 -9.90 17.88 -19.70
N SER A 8 -9.17 16.93 -19.11
CA SER A 8 -7.71 17.04 -18.97
C SER A 8 -7.05 17.20 -20.36
N PRO A 9 -6.08 18.10 -20.54
CA PRO A 9 -5.30 18.22 -21.77
C PRO A 9 -4.37 17.02 -22.01
N LEU A 10 -4.23 16.13 -21.03
CA LEU A 10 -3.35 14.97 -21.15
C LEU A 10 -4.02 13.89 -22.01
N LYS A 11 -3.32 13.39 -23.01
CA LYS A 11 -3.77 12.31 -23.90
C LYS A 11 -3.88 10.98 -23.16
N GLU A 12 -3.04 10.77 -22.16
CA GLU A 12 -2.98 9.54 -21.36
C GLU A 12 -2.86 9.89 -19.87
N LYS A 13 -3.43 9.04 -19.02
CA LYS A 13 -3.27 9.16 -17.58
C LYS A 13 -1.81 8.91 -17.18
N PRO A 14 -1.27 9.62 -16.16
CA PRO A 14 0.05 9.33 -15.64
C PRO A 14 0.12 7.91 -15.06
N LEU A 15 1.33 7.36 -14.99
CA LEU A 15 1.56 6.12 -14.26
C LEU A 15 1.43 6.36 -12.76
N ARG A 16 1.05 5.32 -12.02
CA ARG A 16 0.92 5.39 -10.58
C ARG A 16 2.30 5.55 -9.91
N TYR A 17 2.32 6.26 -8.78
CA TYR A 17 3.51 6.46 -7.95
C TYR A 17 3.52 5.48 -6.75
N PRO A 18 4.68 5.28 -6.09
CA PRO A 18 4.79 4.38 -4.94
C PRO A 18 3.81 4.76 -3.83
N GLY A 19 3.00 3.81 -3.36
CA GLY A 19 2.05 4.00 -2.28
C GLY A 19 0.81 4.82 -2.62
N GLN A 20 0.47 4.99 -3.90
CA GLN A 20 -0.72 5.75 -4.30
C GLN A 20 -2.00 5.14 -3.76
N SER A 21 -2.17 3.82 -3.84
CA SER A 21 -3.35 3.14 -3.26
C SER A 21 -3.48 3.35 -1.76
N LEU A 22 -2.36 3.45 -1.05
CA LEU A 22 -2.35 3.74 0.39
C LEU A 22 -2.70 5.20 0.68
N ASP A 23 -2.32 6.14 -0.19
CA ASP A 23 -2.77 7.54 -0.08
C ASP A 23 -4.29 7.65 -0.27
N GLU A 24 -4.84 6.97 -1.27
CA GLU A 24 -6.28 6.90 -1.53
C GLU A 24 -7.04 6.33 -0.30
N GLN A 25 -6.51 5.27 0.33
CA GLN A 25 -7.05 4.73 1.58
C GLN A 25 -6.93 5.71 2.76
N LEU A 26 -5.82 6.46 2.86
CA LEU A 26 -5.63 7.46 3.91
C LEU A 26 -6.62 8.62 3.78
N ASP A 27 -6.95 9.02 2.56
CA ASP A 27 -7.93 10.07 2.33
C ASP A 27 -9.34 9.61 2.68
N GLN A 28 -9.73 8.38 2.38
CA GLN A 28 -10.99 7.80 2.84
C GLN A 28 -11.07 7.79 4.38
N ILE A 29 -10.02 7.35 5.06
CA ILE A 29 -9.98 7.32 6.53
C ILE A 29 -10.08 8.72 7.13
N LYS A 30 -9.54 9.76 6.49
CA LYS A 30 -9.70 11.16 6.96
C LYS A 30 -11.17 11.58 6.99
N TRP A 31 -11.93 11.26 5.94
CA TRP A 31 -13.37 11.55 5.90
C TRP A 31 -14.15 10.78 6.95
N ASP A 32 -13.84 9.50 7.14
CA ASP A 32 -14.45 8.69 8.20
C ASP A 32 -14.13 9.27 9.59
N MET A 33 -12.88 9.64 9.85
CA MET A 33 -12.49 10.26 11.13
C MET A 33 -13.19 11.60 11.36
N LEU A 34 -13.36 12.40 10.32
CA LEU A 34 -14.05 13.68 10.41
C LEU A 34 -15.53 13.49 10.79
N SER A 35 -16.23 12.53 10.19
CA SER A 35 -17.62 12.23 10.53
C SER A 35 -17.76 11.75 11.97
N PHE A 36 -16.86 10.89 12.46
CA PHE A 36 -16.85 10.45 13.86
C PHE A 36 -16.49 11.57 14.87
N LEU A 37 -15.92 12.67 14.41
CA LEU A 37 -15.66 13.85 15.23
C LEU A 37 -16.84 14.83 15.22
N LEU A 38 -17.42 15.08 14.05
CA LEU A 38 -18.49 16.06 13.88
C LEU A 38 -19.80 15.65 14.53
N VAL A 39 -20.17 14.38 14.45
CA VAL A 39 -21.42 13.88 15.07
C VAL A 39 -21.44 14.06 16.58
N PRO A 40 -20.43 13.62 17.36
CA PRO A 40 -20.38 13.89 18.80
C PRO A 40 -20.35 15.39 19.13
N LEU A 41 -19.65 16.19 18.34
CA LEU A 41 -19.59 17.65 18.56
C LEU A 41 -20.97 18.29 18.42
N LEU A 42 -21.74 17.90 17.40
CA LEU A 42 -23.11 18.36 17.20
C LEU A 42 -24.00 17.97 18.37
N LEU A 43 -23.85 16.76 18.89
CA LEU A 43 -24.65 16.27 20.01
C LEU A 43 -24.32 16.97 21.34
N VAL A 44 -23.04 17.26 21.56
CA VAL A 44 -22.63 18.10 22.71
C VAL A 44 -23.24 19.49 22.59
N PHE A 45 -23.22 20.07 21.39
CA PHE A 45 -23.86 21.36 21.14
C PHE A 45 -25.38 21.30 21.42
N LEU A 46 -26.07 20.27 20.95
CA LEU A 46 -27.49 20.07 21.22
C LEU A 46 -27.78 19.90 22.72
N ALA A 47 -26.94 19.16 23.45
CA ALA A 47 -27.07 19.02 24.89
C ALA A 47 -26.91 20.37 25.62
N ILE A 48 -25.90 21.17 25.26
CA ILE A 48 -25.69 22.52 25.80
C ILE A 48 -26.89 23.41 25.49
N TRP A 49 -27.41 23.33 24.24
CA TRP A 49 -28.60 24.07 23.83
C TRP A 49 -29.84 23.72 24.66
N GLU A 50 -30.06 22.43 24.97
CA GLU A 50 -31.17 22.00 25.82
C GLU A 50 -31.04 22.49 27.28
N TRP A 51 -29.83 22.52 27.86
CA TRP A 51 -29.55 23.12 29.15
C TRP A 51 -29.79 24.64 29.15
N TRP A 52 -29.43 25.36 28.06
CA TRP A 52 -29.73 26.76 27.89
C TRP A 52 -31.24 27.04 27.84
N ARG A 53 -32.02 26.22 27.13
CA ARG A 53 -33.49 26.29 27.10
C ARG A 53 -34.09 26.08 28.47
N TRP A 54 -33.58 25.13 29.25
CA TRP A 54 -34.01 24.91 30.64
C TRP A 54 -33.80 26.15 31.52
N TYR A 55 -32.62 26.80 31.41
CA TYR A 55 -32.33 28.03 32.14
C TYR A 55 -33.31 29.16 31.77
N LEU A 56 -33.72 29.26 30.53
CA LEU A 56 -34.69 30.24 30.03
C LEU A 56 -36.14 29.89 30.35
N LYS A 57 -36.42 28.86 31.21
CA LYS A 57 -37.74 28.36 31.57
C LYS A 57 -38.62 27.90 30.38
N SER A 58 -38.02 27.61 29.24
CA SER A 58 -38.66 26.93 28.11
C SER A 58 -38.73 25.43 28.39
N PRO A 59 -39.74 24.65 27.94
CA PRO A 59 -39.83 23.22 28.28
C PRO A 59 -38.72 22.42 27.53
N PRO A 60 -37.60 22.15 28.16
CA PRO A 60 -36.49 21.38 27.60
C PRO A 60 -36.54 19.95 28.10
N HIS A 61 -35.83 19.09 27.36
CA HIS A 61 -35.58 17.71 27.81
C HIS A 61 -34.05 17.46 27.92
N PRO A 62 -33.33 18.20 28.83
CA PRO A 62 -31.86 18.15 28.88
C PRO A 62 -31.34 16.75 29.26
N ILE A 63 -32.05 16.02 30.06
CA ILE A 63 -31.66 14.67 30.50
C ILE A 63 -31.63 13.72 29.32
N SER A 64 -32.66 13.69 28.47
CA SER A 64 -32.70 12.83 27.30
C SER A 64 -31.60 13.18 26.27
N ALA A 65 -31.36 14.46 26.03
CA ALA A 65 -30.28 14.93 25.15
C ALA A 65 -28.90 14.54 25.70
N THR A 66 -28.70 14.66 27.01
CA THR A 66 -27.44 14.28 27.66
C THR A 66 -27.20 12.77 27.58
N ILE A 67 -28.23 11.94 27.86
CA ILE A 67 -28.14 10.47 27.76
C ILE A 67 -27.79 10.07 26.31
N LEU A 68 -28.46 10.66 25.30
CA LEU A 68 -28.19 10.38 23.91
C LEU A 68 -26.74 10.77 23.54
N ALA A 69 -26.27 11.93 23.99
CA ALA A 69 -24.90 12.36 23.76
C ALA A 69 -23.86 11.41 24.36
N ILE A 70 -24.09 10.92 25.59
CA ILE A 70 -23.20 9.95 26.25
C ILE A 70 -23.16 8.63 25.47
N ILE A 71 -24.30 8.10 25.01
CA ILE A 71 -24.37 6.86 24.24
C ILE A 71 -23.59 7.01 22.93
N LEU A 72 -23.78 8.11 22.21
CA LEU A 72 -23.11 8.35 20.94
C LEU A 72 -21.62 8.63 21.09
N LEU A 73 -21.19 9.34 22.14
CA LEU A 73 -19.79 9.49 22.50
C LEU A 73 -19.16 8.13 22.81
N GLY A 74 -19.85 7.29 23.61
CA GLY A 74 -19.39 5.94 23.91
C GLY A 74 -19.21 5.05 22.66
N TYR A 75 -20.01 5.28 21.62
CA TYR A 75 -19.87 4.59 20.34
C TYR A 75 -18.75 5.19 19.47
N CYS A 76 -18.69 6.52 19.34
CA CYS A 76 -17.79 7.21 18.42
C CYS A 76 -16.31 7.17 18.87
N ILE A 77 -16.05 7.32 20.18
CA ILE A 77 -14.70 7.38 20.73
C ILE A 77 -13.87 6.12 20.40
N PRO A 78 -14.34 4.88 20.66
CA PRO A 78 -13.57 3.67 20.32
C PRO A 78 -13.34 3.54 18.81
N LYS A 79 -14.34 3.89 17.99
CA LYS A 79 -14.22 3.89 16.52
C LYS A 79 -13.16 4.85 16.04
N PHE A 80 -13.14 6.07 16.58
CA PHE A 80 -12.12 7.07 16.26
C PHE A 80 -10.70 6.59 16.59
N PHE A 81 -10.49 6.01 17.78
CA PHE A 81 -9.18 5.48 18.15
C PHE A 81 -8.76 4.29 17.27
N LYS A 82 -9.69 3.43 16.88
CA LYS A 82 -9.44 2.33 15.94
C LYS A 82 -9.00 2.86 14.57
N LEU A 83 -9.69 3.87 14.02
CA LEU A 83 -9.32 4.50 12.75
C LEU A 83 -7.97 5.21 12.84
N ARG A 84 -7.70 5.92 13.94
CA ARG A 84 -6.41 6.56 14.18
C ARG A 84 -5.26 5.55 14.17
N ARG A 85 -5.45 4.38 14.77
CA ARG A 85 -4.45 3.28 14.74
C ARG A 85 -4.27 2.78 13.31
N ARG A 86 -5.36 2.45 12.61
CA ARG A 86 -5.33 1.99 11.21
C ARG A 86 -4.63 2.99 10.30
N ARG A 87 -4.92 4.29 10.45
CA ARG A 87 -4.25 5.37 9.69
C ARG A 87 -2.74 5.38 9.91
N ARG A 88 -2.29 5.17 11.15
CA ARG A 88 -0.86 5.11 11.47
C ARG A 88 -0.19 3.92 10.77
N ASP A 89 -0.83 2.75 10.80
CA ASP A 89 -0.28 1.52 10.22
C ASP A 89 -0.22 1.64 8.67
N ILE A 90 -1.26 2.17 8.03
CA ILE A 90 -1.25 2.45 6.58
C ILE A 90 -0.19 3.51 6.21
N LYS A 91 -0.06 4.57 7.02
CA LYS A 91 0.98 5.58 6.81
C LYS A 91 2.38 4.97 6.85
N LEU A 92 2.64 4.09 7.82
CA LEU A 92 3.93 3.39 7.92
C LEU A 92 4.19 2.53 6.67
N GLY A 93 3.18 1.79 6.18
CA GLY A 93 3.27 1.03 4.92
C GLY A 93 3.60 1.92 3.74
N ARG A 94 2.83 3.00 3.53
CA ARG A 94 3.06 3.98 2.46
C ARG A 94 4.47 4.58 2.49
N ASP A 95 4.93 4.99 3.67
CA ASP A 95 6.25 5.61 3.82
C ASP A 95 7.35 4.59 3.45
N GLY A 96 7.16 3.29 3.77
CA GLY A 96 8.06 2.23 3.35
C GLY A 96 8.03 1.95 1.84
N GLU A 97 6.85 1.91 1.22
CA GLU A 97 6.75 1.77 -0.24
C GLU A 97 7.43 2.93 -0.98
N ARG A 98 7.32 4.16 -0.45
CA ARG A 98 8.01 5.32 -1.03
C ARG A 98 9.51 5.25 -0.89
N ASP A 99 10.00 4.79 0.26
CA ASP A 99 11.43 4.59 0.50
C ASP A 99 11.99 3.55 -0.47
N VAL A 100 11.32 2.40 -0.61
CA VAL A 100 11.68 1.38 -1.61
C VAL A 100 11.58 1.96 -3.02
N GLY A 101 10.50 2.65 -3.37
CA GLY A 101 10.32 3.26 -4.69
C GLY A 101 11.46 4.21 -5.04
N GLN A 102 11.92 5.02 -4.08
CA GLN A 102 13.06 5.91 -4.26
C GLN A 102 14.37 5.13 -4.48
N ALA A 103 14.60 4.06 -3.72
CA ALA A 103 15.76 3.20 -3.93
C ALA A 103 15.76 2.54 -5.31
N LEU A 104 14.56 2.14 -5.80
CA LEU A 104 14.40 1.53 -7.13
C LEU A 104 14.63 2.50 -8.30
N GLU A 105 14.50 3.81 -8.09
CA GLU A 105 14.81 4.80 -9.15
C GLU A 105 16.29 4.71 -9.62
N ASN A 106 17.22 4.29 -8.75
CA ASN A 106 18.59 4.04 -9.12
C ASN A 106 18.74 2.91 -10.16
N LEU A 107 17.82 1.93 -10.16
CA LEU A 107 17.79 0.85 -11.17
C LEU A 107 17.43 1.35 -12.56
N ARG A 108 16.67 2.44 -12.69
CA ARG A 108 16.37 3.05 -13.99
C ARG A 108 17.64 3.53 -14.69
N GLN A 109 18.60 4.07 -13.94
CA GLN A 109 19.90 4.48 -14.49
C GLN A 109 20.72 3.29 -14.98
N GLN A 110 20.42 2.08 -14.48
CA GLN A 110 21.06 0.83 -14.90
C GLN A 110 20.30 0.12 -16.04
N GLY A 111 19.32 0.79 -16.65
CA GLY A 111 18.55 0.26 -17.79
C GLY A 111 17.34 -0.60 -17.39
N CYS A 112 16.97 -0.63 -16.13
CA CYS A 112 15.73 -1.27 -15.70
C CYS A 112 14.53 -0.33 -15.89
N LEU A 113 13.34 -0.92 -16.11
CA LEU A 113 12.07 -0.19 -16.09
C LEU A 113 11.37 -0.53 -14.78
N VAL A 114 10.91 0.49 -14.07
CA VAL A 114 10.26 0.31 -12.76
C VAL A 114 8.84 0.86 -12.82
N PHE A 115 7.90 0.05 -12.37
CA PHE A 115 6.48 0.40 -12.24
C PHE A 115 6.08 0.27 -10.79
N HIS A 116 5.15 1.11 -10.35
CA HIS A 116 4.70 1.16 -8.97
C HIS A 116 3.20 0.98 -8.88
N ASP A 117 2.75 0.40 -7.76
CA ASP A 117 1.36 0.32 -7.36
C ASP A 117 0.45 -0.26 -8.47
N VAL A 118 0.80 -1.45 -8.96
CA VAL A 118 0.04 -2.14 -10.00
C VAL A 118 -1.20 -2.76 -9.38
N VAL A 119 -2.35 -2.13 -9.62
CA VAL A 119 -3.62 -2.49 -8.99
C VAL A 119 -4.21 -3.74 -9.64
N GLY A 120 -4.50 -4.75 -8.82
CA GLY A 120 -5.26 -5.96 -9.19
C GLY A 120 -6.64 -5.97 -8.55
N ASN A 121 -7.34 -7.09 -8.68
CA ASN A 121 -8.64 -7.29 -8.03
C ASN A 121 -8.44 -7.57 -6.53
N ASN A 122 -8.72 -6.57 -5.68
CA ASN A 122 -8.61 -6.62 -4.21
C ASN A 122 -7.18 -6.78 -3.66
N PHE A 123 -6.16 -6.55 -4.44
CA PHE A 123 -4.77 -6.50 -4.02
C PHE A 123 -3.96 -5.61 -4.97
N ASN A 124 -2.74 -5.23 -4.57
CA ASN A 124 -1.82 -4.47 -5.41
C ASN A 124 -0.47 -5.19 -5.43
N VAL A 125 0.30 -4.95 -6.49
CA VAL A 125 1.73 -5.25 -6.53
C VAL A 125 2.47 -3.94 -6.30
N ASP A 126 3.22 -3.84 -5.21
CA ASP A 126 3.84 -2.58 -4.80
C ASP A 126 4.79 -2.03 -5.86
N HIS A 127 5.69 -2.89 -6.37
CA HIS A 127 6.59 -2.51 -7.45
C HIS A 127 6.83 -3.67 -8.42
N VAL A 128 7.03 -3.34 -9.70
CA VAL A 128 7.44 -4.28 -10.75
C VAL A 128 8.71 -3.75 -11.41
N ILE A 129 9.76 -4.58 -11.45
CA ILE A 129 11.03 -4.26 -12.11
C ILE A 129 11.14 -5.12 -13.36
N VAL A 130 11.39 -4.50 -14.51
CA VAL A 130 11.63 -5.17 -15.80
C VAL A 130 13.05 -4.87 -16.23
N SER A 131 13.84 -5.89 -16.43
CA SER A 131 15.25 -5.81 -16.89
C SER A 131 15.56 -6.90 -17.91
N GLN A 132 16.68 -6.82 -18.60
CA GLN A 132 17.15 -7.92 -19.46
C GLN A 132 17.36 -9.23 -18.67
N ARG A 133 17.51 -9.15 -17.34
CA ARG A 133 17.74 -10.27 -16.43
C ARG A 133 16.47 -10.89 -15.86
N GLY A 134 15.31 -10.36 -16.24
CA GLY A 134 14.00 -10.89 -15.83
C GLY A 134 13.03 -9.82 -15.34
N ILE A 135 11.88 -10.30 -14.89
CA ILE A 135 10.81 -9.50 -14.31
C ILE A 135 10.71 -9.87 -12.83
N PHE A 136 10.66 -8.86 -11.96
CA PHE A 136 10.61 -9.03 -10.51
C PHE A 136 9.36 -8.35 -9.96
N SER A 137 8.52 -9.11 -9.25
CA SER A 137 7.37 -8.62 -8.51
C SER A 137 7.81 -8.38 -7.07
N VAL A 138 7.89 -7.12 -6.65
CA VAL A 138 8.43 -6.71 -5.34
C VAL A 138 7.30 -6.35 -4.41
N GLU A 139 7.24 -7.04 -3.27
CA GLU A 139 6.34 -6.82 -2.14
C GLU A 139 7.12 -6.13 -1.03
N THR A 140 6.64 -5.01 -0.55
CA THR A 140 7.26 -4.21 0.53
C THR A 140 6.59 -4.49 1.86
N LYS A 141 7.38 -4.86 2.87
CA LYS A 141 6.88 -5.07 4.23
C LYS A 141 7.56 -4.13 5.21
N THR A 142 6.81 -3.15 5.69
CA THR A 142 7.31 -2.13 6.61
C THR A 142 6.81 -2.39 8.03
N TYR A 143 7.73 -2.51 8.96
CA TYR A 143 7.45 -2.71 10.38
C TYR A 143 8.22 -1.70 11.23
N SER A 144 7.59 -1.25 12.32
CA SER A 144 8.28 -0.42 13.32
C SER A 144 9.40 -1.23 13.98
N LYS A 145 10.61 -0.67 14.00
CA LYS A 145 11.77 -1.33 14.58
C LYS A 145 11.75 -1.18 16.10
N PRO A 146 11.87 -2.28 16.86
CA PRO A 146 12.06 -2.19 18.30
C PRO A 146 13.37 -1.49 18.64
N THR A 147 13.48 -0.97 19.86
CA THR A 147 14.70 -0.29 20.36
C THR A 147 15.89 -1.25 20.50
N ASN A 148 15.66 -2.57 20.43
CA ASN A 148 16.71 -3.56 20.51
C ASN A 148 17.57 -3.56 19.22
N PRO A 149 18.88 -3.26 19.29
CA PRO A 149 19.75 -3.17 18.11
C PRO A 149 19.92 -4.50 17.36
N ASN A 150 19.68 -5.64 18.02
CA ASN A 150 19.81 -6.97 17.43
C ASN A 150 18.53 -7.45 16.72
N SER A 151 17.52 -6.58 16.58
CA SER A 151 16.30 -6.93 15.88
C SER A 151 16.56 -7.05 14.39
N LYS A 152 16.31 -8.24 13.84
CA LYS A 152 16.50 -8.58 12.43
C LYS A 152 15.30 -9.33 11.87
N VAL A 153 15.25 -9.43 10.56
CA VAL A 153 14.36 -10.31 9.83
C VAL A 153 15.09 -11.63 9.56
N THR A 154 14.47 -12.73 9.95
CA THR A 154 15.03 -14.08 9.75
C THR A 154 14.07 -14.90 8.91
N VAL A 155 14.59 -15.65 7.96
CA VAL A 155 13.79 -16.51 7.08
C VAL A 155 14.05 -17.97 7.43
N ASN A 156 13.01 -18.70 7.81
CA ASN A 156 13.04 -20.13 8.10
C ASN A 156 12.08 -20.85 7.15
N GLY A 157 12.60 -21.34 6.02
CA GLY A 157 11.78 -21.91 4.95
C GLY A 157 10.83 -20.83 4.38
N GLU A 158 9.52 -21.08 4.45
CA GLU A 158 8.50 -20.11 4.02
C GLU A 158 8.05 -19.16 5.15
N ASN A 159 8.53 -19.34 6.37
CA ASN A 159 8.20 -18.49 7.49
C ASN A 159 9.19 -17.34 7.63
N ILE A 160 8.66 -16.10 7.69
CA ILE A 160 9.44 -14.92 7.97
C ILE A 160 9.16 -14.47 9.40
N LEU A 161 10.25 -14.25 10.15
CA LEU A 161 10.22 -13.73 11.51
C LEU A 161 10.78 -12.31 11.52
N VAL A 162 10.01 -11.35 12.01
CA VAL A 162 10.48 -9.97 12.25
C VAL A 162 10.66 -9.78 13.76
N ALA A 163 11.89 -9.50 14.18
CA ALA A 163 12.24 -9.42 15.60
C ALA A 163 11.77 -10.66 16.40
N GLY A 164 11.91 -11.86 15.82
CA GLY A 164 11.52 -13.14 16.42
C GLY A 164 10.01 -13.45 16.38
N LYS A 165 9.17 -12.58 15.80
CA LYS A 165 7.72 -12.79 15.70
C LYS A 165 7.33 -13.17 14.29
N SER A 166 6.51 -14.23 14.15
CA SER A 166 5.93 -14.62 12.86
C SER A 166 4.95 -13.55 12.35
N ILE A 167 4.99 -13.33 11.04
CA ILE A 167 4.13 -12.38 10.35
C ILE A 167 2.91 -13.09 9.77
N ARG A 168 1.75 -12.50 9.91
CA ARG A 168 0.52 -12.97 9.26
C ARG A 168 -0.25 -11.78 8.67
N PRO A 169 -0.78 -11.88 7.43
CA PRO A 169 -0.62 -12.99 6.48
C PRO A 169 0.83 -13.19 6.05
N SER A 170 1.15 -14.35 5.49
CA SER A 170 2.50 -14.68 5.03
C SER A 170 2.94 -13.78 3.88
N PRO A 171 4.03 -13.00 4.02
CA PRO A 171 4.55 -12.19 2.91
C PRO A 171 5.02 -13.04 1.72
N VAL A 172 5.45 -14.28 1.98
CA VAL A 172 5.89 -15.23 0.95
C VAL A 172 4.73 -15.63 0.07
N GLU A 173 3.60 -16.03 0.67
CA GLU A 173 2.39 -16.39 -0.08
C GLU A 173 1.87 -15.19 -0.89
N GLN A 174 1.87 -14.01 -0.30
CA GLN A 174 1.45 -12.80 -0.97
C GLN A 174 2.34 -12.48 -2.18
N ALA A 175 3.66 -12.49 -2.02
CA ALA A 175 4.60 -12.23 -3.11
C ALA A 175 4.49 -13.28 -4.24
N LYS A 176 4.35 -14.58 -3.90
CA LYS A 176 4.13 -15.65 -4.88
C LYS A 176 2.81 -15.47 -5.63
N ALA A 177 1.73 -15.12 -4.94
CA ALA A 177 0.43 -14.86 -5.56
C ALA A 177 0.47 -13.65 -6.50
N SER A 178 1.09 -12.56 -6.08
CA SER A 178 1.28 -11.35 -6.89
C SER A 178 2.10 -11.63 -8.15
N ALA A 179 3.20 -12.37 -8.04
CA ALA A 179 4.03 -12.75 -9.18
C ALA A 179 3.30 -13.69 -10.15
N LYS A 180 2.51 -14.65 -9.64
CA LYS A 180 1.69 -15.53 -10.46
C LYS A 180 0.62 -14.75 -11.22
N TRP A 181 -0.09 -13.86 -10.55
CA TRP A 181 -1.10 -13.01 -11.17
C TRP A 181 -0.48 -12.12 -12.25
N LEU A 182 0.63 -11.43 -11.95
CA LEU A 182 1.31 -10.58 -12.93
C LEU A 182 1.72 -11.38 -14.16
N ARG A 183 2.24 -12.60 -13.97
CA ARG A 183 2.66 -13.50 -15.06
C ARG A 183 1.48 -13.97 -15.91
N CYS A 184 0.39 -14.43 -15.27
CA CYS A 184 -0.72 -15.10 -15.95
C CYS A 184 -1.73 -14.07 -16.48
N ASP A 185 -2.27 -13.23 -15.59
CA ASP A 185 -3.46 -12.43 -15.85
C ASP A 185 -3.11 -11.07 -16.48
N VAL A 186 -1.88 -10.59 -16.30
CA VAL A 186 -1.46 -9.32 -16.90
C VAL A 186 -0.59 -9.56 -18.14
N LEU A 187 0.53 -10.26 -17.97
CA LEU A 187 1.51 -10.38 -19.06
C LEU A 187 1.10 -11.41 -20.10
N HIS A 188 0.73 -12.61 -19.68
CA HIS A 188 0.36 -13.66 -20.66
C HIS A 188 -0.92 -13.33 -21.41
N GLU A 189 -1.97 -12.88 -20.72
CA GLU A 189 -3.24 -12.50 -21.38
C GLU A 189 -3.06 -11.36 -22.39
N SER A 190 -2.19 -10.40 -22.08
CA SER A 190 -2.01 -9.23 -22.95
C SER A 190 -0.99 -9.43 -24.08
N THR A 191 0.02 -10.29 -23.89
CA THR A 191 1.14 -10.46 -24.86
C THR A 191 1.10 -11.80 -25.61
N GLY A 192 0.36 -12.79 -25.10
CA GLY A 192 0.38 -14.17 -25.57
C GLY A 192 1.69 -14.91 -25.27
N LYS A 193 2.67 -14.28 -24.60
CA LYS A 193 3.97 -14.88 -24.24
C LYS A 193 4.05 -15.18 -22.75
N TRP A 194 4.82 -16.22 -22.41
CA TRP A 194 5.16 -16.55 -21.04
C TRP A 194 6.46 -15.90 -20.61
N PHE A 195 6.38 -14.98 -19.65
CA PHE A 195 7.53 -14.38 -19.02
C PHE A 195 7.69 -14.88 -17.60
N PRO A 196 8.90 -15.35 -17.19
CA PRO A 196 9.15 -15.69 -15.81
C PRO A 196 9.10 -14.44 -14.94
N VAL A 197 8.30 -14.46 -13.89
CA VAL A 197 8.21 -13.38 -12.90
C VAL A 197 8.71 -13.90 -11.56
N LYS A 198 9.77 -13.33 -11.04
CA LYS A 198 10.37 -13.70 -9.76
C LYS A 198 9.73 -12.90 -8.62
N PRO A 199 9.13 -13.55 -7.61
CA PRO A 199 8.65 -12.88 -6.42
C PRO A 199 9.81 -12.42 -5.54
N VAL A 200 9.70 -11.22 -4.98
CA VAL A 200 10.68 -10.61 -4.08
C VAL A 200 9.94 -9.97 -2.92
N VAL A 201 10.41 -10.21 -1.69
CA VAL A 201 9.93 -9.52 -0.49
C VAL A 201 11.05 -8.65 0.04
N VAL A 202 10.76 -7.36 0.26
CA VAL A 202 11.75 -6.41 0.81
C VAL A 202 11.30 -5.82 2.13
N PHE A 203 12.27 -5.63 3.03
CA PHE A 203 12.09 -5.05 4.36
C PHE A 203 12.94 -3.78 4.49
N PRO A 204 12.42 -2.58 4.15
CA PRO A 204 13.17 -1.34 4.25
C PRO A 204 13.56 -1.03 5.69
N GLY A 205 14.81 -0.59 5.88
CA GLY A 205 15.35 -0.22 7.19
C GLY A 205 15.66 -1.41 8.11
N TRP A 206 15.48 -2.66 7.69
CA TRP A 206 15.79 -3.84 8.49
C TRP A 206 17.05 -4.54 8.01
N TRP A 207 17.81 -5.10 8.94
CA TRP A 207 18.79 -6.12 8.63
C TRP A 207 18.03 -7.43 8.33
N VAL A 208 18.26 -7.99 7.15
CA VAL A 208 17.63 -9.23 6.71
C VAL A 208 18.71 -10.30 6.59
N ASP A 209 18.49 -11.46 7.23
CA ASP A 209 19.25 -12.66 6.89
C ASP A 209 18.76 -13.10 5.52
N GLU A 210 19.48 -12.72 4.46
CA GLU A 210 19.04 -12.84 3.08
C GLU A 210 18.73 -14.29 2.71
N HIS A 211 17.56 -14.48 2.11
CA HIS A 211 17.14 -15.76 1.57
C HIS A 211 16.90 -15.60 0.06
N LYS A 212 17.70 -16.30 -0.70
CA LYS A 212 17.65 -16.25 -2.17
C LYS A 212 17.57 -17.66 -2.71
N THR A 213 16.43 -17.97 -3.33
CA THR A 213 16.24 -19.19 -4.10
C THR A 213 15.91 -18.85 -5.54
N THR A 214 15.81 -19.85 -6.40
CA THR A 214 15.29 -19.67 -7.75
C THR A 214 13.85 -19.16 -7.77
N GLU A 215 13.08 -19.46 -6.73
CA GLU A 215 11.64 -19.18 -6.64
C GLU A 215 11.29 -17.91 -5.89
N LEU A 216 12.11 -17.44 -4.95
CA LEU A 216 11.81 -16.31 -4.07
C LEU A 216 13.09 -15.64 -3.55
N TRP A 217 13.05 -14.30 -3.46
CA TRP A 217 14.04 -13.52 -2.71
C TRP A 217 13.38 -12.82 -1.51
N VAL A 218 14.08 -12.83 -0.37
CA VAL A 218 13.76 -12.03 0.80
C VAL A 218 15.01 -11.26 1.20
N LEU A 219 14.96 -9.93 1.11
CA LEU A 219 16.17 -9.11 1.27
C LEU A 219 15.86 -7.66 1.70
N ASN A 220 16.91 -6.91 1.98
CA ASN A 220 16.84 -5.46 2.12
C ASN A 220 16.77 -4.82 0.70
N PRO A 221 16.02 -3.73 0.49
CA PRO A 221 15.95 -3.05 -0.80
C PRO A 221 17.30 -2.69 -1.41
N ASP A 222 18.28 -2.32 -0.59
CA ASP A 222 19.64 -1.97 -1.05
C ASP A 222 20.37 -3.14 -1.71
N GLY A 223 19.98 -4.37 -1.42
CA GLY A 223 20.52 -5.59 -2.03
C GLY A 223 19.96 -5.87 -3.43
N LEU A 224 18.84 -5.27 -3.83
CA LEU A 224 18.16 -5.54 -5.10
C LEU A 224 19.06 -5.31 -6.33
N PRO A 225 19.76 -4.18 -6.50
CA PRO A 225 20.60 -3.93 -7.66
C PRO A 225 21.67 -5.02 -7.85
N TYR A 226 22.29 -5.41 -6.73
CA TYR A 226 23.32 -6.44 -6.73
C TYR A 226 22.77 -7.83 -7.08
N CYS A 227 21.58 -8.17 -6.56
CA CYS A 227 20.94 -9.45 -6.84
C CYS A 227 20.51 -9.53 -8.31
N ILE A 228 19.87 -8.48 -8.83
CA ILE A 228 19.46 -8.41 -10.24
C ILE A 228 20.65 -8.49 -11.17
N ALA A 229 21.75 -7.77 -10.88
CA ALA A 229 22.95 -7.76 -11.71
C ALA A 229 23.63 -9.14 -11.86
N ARG A 230 23.35 -10.09 -10.97
CA ARG A 230 23.88 -11.46 -11.00
C ARG A 230 22.99 -12.48 -11.69
N GLU A 231 21.74 -12.12 -11.99
CA GLU A 231 20.86 -13.01 -12.75
C GLU A 231 21.34 -13.08 -14.22
N PRO A 232 21.14 -14.23 -14.87
CA PRO A 232 21.42 -14.36 -16.29
C PRO A 232 20.48 -13.46 -17.12
N GLU A 233 20.93 -13.05 -18.28
CA GLU A 233 20.05 -12.33 -19.22
C GLU A 233 19.04 -13.32 -19.81
N MET A 234 17.77 -13.00 -19.65
CA MET A 234 16.63 -13.84 -20.04
C MET A 234 15.67 -13.15 -21.02
N LEU A 235 15.69 -11.82 -21.06
CA LEU A 235 14.81 -11.01 -21.90
C LEU A 235 15.61 -10.21 -22.90
N THR A 236 15.12 -10.16 -24.14
CA THR A 236 15.63 -9.25 -25.14
C THR A 236 15.16 -7.81 -24.86
N LYS A 237 15.75 -6.83 -25.52
CA LYS A 237 15.27 -5.43 -25.42
C LYS A 237 13.85 -5.28 -25.96
N GLU A 238 13.50 -6.05 -26.96
CA GLU A 238 12.17 -6.12 -27.58
C GLU A 238 11.15 -6.69 -26.60
N ASP A 239 11.50 -7.77 -25.87
CA ASP A 239 10.64 -8.33 -24.82
C ASP A 239 10.44 -7.35 -23.68
N MET A 240 11.48 -6.64 -23.25
CA MET A 240 11.35 -5.59 -22.25
C MET A 240 10.41 -4.46 -22.71
N ALA A 241 10.53 -4.01 -23.95
CA ALA A 241 9.69 -2.98 -24.52
C ALA A 241 8.22 -3.45 -24.61
N LEU A 242 8.00 -4.70 -25.02
CA LEU A 242 6.68 -5.32 -25.09
C LEU A 242 6.03 -5.37 -23.69
N VAL A 243 6.73 -5.90 -22.70
CA VAL A 243 6.26 -5.97 -21.31
C VAL A 243 5.95 -4.60 -20.76
N ALA A 244 6.85 -3.63 -20.97
CA ALA A 244 6.67 -2.25 -20.49
C ALA A 244 5.47 -1.57 -21.12
N TYR A 245 5.25 -1.77 -22.42
CA TYR A 245 4.07 -1.24 -23.11
C TYR A 245 2.76 -1.78 -22.53
N HIS A 246 2.64 -3.10 -22.42
CA HIS A 246 1.44 -3.74 -21.93
C HIS A 246 1.18 -3.41 -20.45
N LEU A 247 2.22 -3.40 -19.62
CA LEU A 247 2.10 -3.05 -18.20
C LEU A 247 1.72 -1.58 -18.02
N SER A 248 2.31 -0.67 -18.79
CA SER A 248 1.92 0.76 -18.77
C SER A 248 0.46 0.95 -19.15
N ARG A 249 0.00 0.26 -20.20
CA ARG A 249 -1.38 0.30 -20.66
C ARG A 249 -2.34 -0.26 -19.61
N PHE A 250 -1.98 -1.38 -18.98
CA PHE A 250 -2.76 -1.98 -17.90
C PHE A 250 -2.92 -1.02 -16.72
N ILE A 251 -1.82 -0.44 -16.22
CA ILE A 251 -1.83 0.51 -15.08
C ILE A 251 -2.72 1.72 -15.37
N ARG A 252 -2.65 2.29 -16.57
CA ARG A 252 -3.46 3.45 -16.97
C ARG A 252 -4.95 3.12 -17.11
N ALA A 253 -5.29 1.88 -17.43
CA ALA A 253 -6.67 1.43 -17.52
C ALA A 253 -7.34 1.26 -16.16
N GLN A 254 -6.56 1.03 -15.10
CA GLN A 254 -7.06 0.84 -13.72
C GLN A 254 -7.17 2.16 -12.92
N GLY A 255 -6.43 3.19 -13.28
CA GLY A 255 -6.47 4.53 -12.67
C GLY A 255 -7.40 5.45 -13.43
#